data_0ee3a67a5317bf8e4ac7ebf7ff35cd7b
#
_entry.id   0ee3a67a5317bf8e4ac7ebf7ff35cd7b
#
_cell.length_a   1.000
_cell.length_b   1.000
_cell.length_c   1.000
_cell.angle_alpha   90.00
_cell.angle_beta   90.00
_cell.angle_gamma   90.00
#
_symmetry.space_group_name_H-M   'P 1'
#
loop_
_entity.id
_entity.type
_entity.pdbx_description
1 polymer ?
#
loop_
_entity_poly.entity_id
_entity_poly.type
_entity_poly.pdbx_seq_one_letter_code
_entity_poly.pdbx_strand_id
1 'polypeptide(L)'
;MGLFGVACTSACSEREEPQAAAPKAAAQPDAARPLATEHAGEDAGDGGPRADAPEAGPANVPSDPKGNDEDDGVPRVYAKTRFVWIWPNPSSEGQWIGFLWTGGSVRLRDPEPRFGPGCRHWYAVEPRGYVCVDGDRATLDRDDPGYRLARRFAAKLDSPWPHRYGESLGLRRYATPPTPEQQRLREPDLRAHLERVERARSGEVVEALLGVDLARATGTPIEIAGLPRSVHEPRNRIVPRSAVAFTDLEVFAHDRSWLLSADLMWMPKDRIVPYPTVTFRGVDLRKTATLPLAFFRGRDRPRYEKTPEGFVRKGVFARLSWVELSDRQERVGDDTYVQVRGSEDWLKTSEAAIPEPRATTPWGAAVGKPDDSGKTPEGRATWIEVSILGGWLLAYEGTEPVYATLISPGSGGLPLPGRDPLETAATPTGRFTINGKFATATMVAPRELIHGDVPWTQNFSGPYALHGAYWHDDFGQPKSGGCVNVSPIDGRWLFEFTEPKLPEGWHGVRWLPRLEPSTTLLLRR
;
A
#
# COMPACT_ATOMS: atom_id res chain seq x y z
N MET A 1 -79.38 35.23 -3.47
CA MET A 1 -79.08 34.49 -4.65
C MET A 1 -77.66 34.78 -5.04
N GLY A 2 -76.75 34.10 -4.48
CA GLY A 2 -75.31 34.34 -4.64
C GLY A 2 -74.60 33.00 -4.80
N LEU A 3 -73.92 32.88 -5.90
CA LEU A 3 -73.04 31.75 -6.19
C LEU A 3 -71.57 32.15 -5.84
N PHE A 4 -70.99 31.48 -4.90
CA PHE A 4 -69.55 31.54 -4.62
C PHE A 4 -68.83 30.50 -5.47
N GLY A 5 -67.92 30.96 -6.35
CA GLY A 5 -66.98 30.14 -7.04
C GLY A 5 -65.69 30.06 -6.23
N VAL A 6 -65.23 28.82 -5.92
CA VAL A 6 -63.94 28.58 -5.30
C VAL A 6 -62.98 28.15 -6.41
N ALA A 7 -61.93 28.97 -6.59
CA ALA A 7 -60.80 28.64 -7.46
C ALA A 7 -59.81 27.69 -6.72
N CYS A 8 -59.60 26.48 -7.26
CA CYS A 8 -58.49 25.62 -6.84
C CYS A 8 -57.22 26.03 -7.54
N THR A 9 -56.29 26.60 -6.79
CA THR A 9 -54.88 26.73 -7.22
C THR A 9 -54.14 25.48 -6.88
N SER A 10 -53.73 24.75 -7.92
CA SER A 10 -52.89 23.57 -7.83
C SER A 10 -51.44 24.02 -7.54
N ALA A 11 -50.95 23.79 -6.33
CA ALA A 11 -49.55 23.92 -6.01
C ALA A 11 -48.88 22.56 -6.24
N CYS A 12 -48.08 22.45 -7.30
CA CYS A 12 -47.10 21.36 -7.44
C CYS A 12 -46.02 21.52 -6.39
N SER A 13 -46.05 20.70 -5.35
CA SER A 13 -44.90 20.55 -4.44
C SER A 13 -43.93 19.58 -5.09
N GLU A 14 -42.83 20.09 -5.55
CA GLU A 14 -41.64 19.30 -5.81
C GLU A 14 -41.23 18.63 -4.50
N ARG A 15 -41.25 17.32 -4.45
CA ARG A 15 -40.65 16.55 -3.38
C ARG A 15 -39.16 16.60 -3.58
N GLU A 16 -38.48 17.38 -2.77
CA GLU A 16 -37.05 17.19 -2.52
C GLU A 16 -36.82 15.77 -1.98
N GLU A 17 -36.07 14.98 -2.71
CA GLU A 17 -35.50 13.74 -2.18
C GLU A 17 -34.60 14.10 -0.97
N PRO A 18 -34.70 13.39 0.16
CA PRO A 18 -33.84 13.65 1.30
C PRO A 18 -32.39 13.33 0.91
N GLN A 19 -31.55 14.36 0.88
CA GLN A 19 -30.11 14.19 0.89
C GLN A 19 -29.78 13.27 2.07
N ALA A 20 -29.21 12.10 1.75
CA ALA A 20 -28.70 11.17 2.73
C ALA A 20 -27.70 11.95 3.61
N ALA A 21 -28.02 12.08 4.89
CA ALA A 21 -27.13 12.66 5.89
C ALA A 21 -25.81 11.90 5.81
N ALA A 22 -24.71 12.63 5.62
CA ALA A 22 -23.38 12.09 5.70
C ALA A 22 -23.27 11.32 7.01
N PRO A 23 -22.82 10.06 7.01
CA PRO A 23 -22.62 9.32 8.26
C PRO A 23 -21.64 10.14 9.11
N LYS A 24 -22.01 10.38 10.38
CA LYS A 24 -21.09 10.95 11.37
C LYS A 24 -19.81 10.15 11.27
N ALA A 25 -18.70 10.86 11.01
CA ALA A 25 -17.38 10.26 10.93
C ALA A 25 -17.20 9.34 12.13
N ALA A 26 -17.19 8.04 11.88
CA ALA A 26 -16.72 7.07 12.85
C ALA A 26 -15.30 7.50 13.17
N ALA A 27 -14.99 7.64 14.45
CA ALA A 27 -13.69 8.00 14.93
C ALA A 27 -12.66 7.12 14.22
N GLN A 28 -11.79 7.73 13.42
CA GLN A 28 -10.62 7.02 12.89
C GLN A 28 -9.93 6.39 14.08
N PRO A 29 -9.48 5.13 14.01
CA PRO A 29 -8.59 4.62 15.04
C PRO A 29 -7.45 5.62 15.12
N ASP A 30 -7.29 6.23 16.28
CA ASP A 30 -6.29 7.24 16.57
C ASP A 30 -4.95 6.74 16.02
N ALA A 31 -4.49 7.36 14.94
CA ALA A 31 -3.11 7.25 14.54
C ALA A 31 -2.32 7.93 15.66
N ALA A 32 -2.01 7.12 16.67
CA ALA A 32 -1.10 7.37 17.78
C ALA A 32 -1.10 8.79 18.35
N ARG A 33 -1.89 8.99 19.36
CA ARG A 33 -1.67 10.01 20.37
C ARG A 33 -0.42 9.63 21.16
N PRO A 34 0.53 10.51 21.42
CA PRO A 34 1.67 10.19 22.27
C PRO A 34 1.17 9.87 23.67
N LEU A 35 1.41 8.66 24.14
CA LEU A 35 1.25 8.31 25.54
C LEU A 35 2.35 9.01 26.33
N ALA A 36 1.96 9.74 27.37
CA ALA A 36 2.85 10.34 28.33
C ALA A 36 3.72 9.26 28.97
N THR A 37 5.00 9.55 29.07
CA THR A 37 5.99 8.73 29.77
C THR A 37 5.72 8.75 31.27
N GLU A 38 5.27 7.63 31.82
CA GLU A 38 5.44 7.37 33.25
C GLU A 38 6.84 6.77 33.48
N HIS A 39 7.58 7.40 34.34
CA HIS A 39 8.87 6.93 34.88
C HIS A 39 8.67 5.67 35.71
N ALA A 40 9.45 4.66 35.42
CA ALA A 40 9.72 3.58 36.36
C ALA A 40 11.23 3.27 36.34
N GLY A 41 11.86 3.60 37.41
CA GLY A 41 12.75 2.90 38.32
C GLY A 41 14.02 2.26 37.75
N GLU A 42 15.10 2.79 38.24
CA GLU A 42 16.45 2.24 38.26
C GLU A 42 16.49 0.77 38.66
N ASP A 43 17.38 0.00 38.01
CA ASP A 43 18.12 -1.03 38.74
C ASP A 43 19.57 -1.12 38.21
N ALA A 44 20.47 -1.13 39.15
CA ALA A 44 21.88 -0.98 39.02
C ALA A 44 22.59 -2.32 38.82
N GLY A 45 23.67 -2.28 38.03
CA GLY A 45 24.95 -2.94 38.35
C GLY A 45 25.04 -4.46 38.26
N ASP A 46 25.87 -4.94 37.39
CA ASP A 46 27.04 -5.71 37.86
C ASP A 46 28.10 -5.80 36.75
N GLY A 47 29.33 -5.47 37.10
CA GLY A 47 30.50 -5.53 36.21
C GLY A 47 31.19 -6.88 36.37
N GLY A 48 31.35 -7.58 35.24
CA GLY A 48 32.23 -8.74 35.12
C GLY A 48 33.15 -8.59 33.89
N PRO A 49 34.36 -9.17 33.89
CA PRO A 49 35.49 -8.76 33.06
C PRO A 49 35.34 -9.17 31.59
N ARG A 50 35.77 -8.26 30.70
CA ARG A 50 35.90 -8.45 29.25
C ARG A 50 36.94 -9.54 28.93
N ALA A 51 36.52 -10.52 28.15
CA ALA A 51 37.41 -11.39 27.40
C ALA A 51 37.52 -10.84 25.97
N ASP A 52 38.75 -10.69 25.49
CA ASP A 52 39.07 -10.21 24.15
C ASP A 52 38.50 -11.13 23.07
N ALA A 53 37.70 -10.57 22.16
CA ALA A 53 37.22 -11.23 20.99
C ALA A 53 38.12 -10.90 19.78
N PRO A 54 38.35 -11.85 18.85
CA PRO A 54 39.20 -11.63 17.69
C PRO A 54 38.57 -10.65 16.70
N GLU A 55 39.39 -9.79 16.10
CA GLU A 55 39.02 -8.82 15.07
C GLU A 55 38.35 -9.50 13.87
N ALA A 56 37.11 -9.15 13.60
CA ALA A 56 36.37 -9.58 12.43
C ALA A 56 36.71 -8.67 11.24
N GLY A 57 37.08 -9.26 10.10
CA GLY A 57 37.30 -8.57 8.84
C GLY A 57 36.01 -7.88 8.32
N PRO A 58 36.12 -6.96 7.34
CA PRO A 58 35.02 -6.10 6.95
C PRO A 58 33.83 -6.88 6.39
N ALA A 59 32.67 -6.70 7.00
CA ALA A 59 31.40 -7.25 6.56
C ALA A 59 31.05 -6.70 5.17
N ASN A 60 30.49 -7.57 4.32
CA ASN A 60 29.88 -7.18 3.05
C ASN A 60 28.60 -6.35 3.35
N VAL A 61 28.79 -5.06 3.54
CA VAL A 61 27.71 -4.11 3.81
C VAL A 61 27.21 -3.61 2.47
N PRO A 62 25.88 -3.63 2.19
CA PRO A 62 25.35 -3.05 0.96
C PRO A 62 25.86 -1.62 0.78
N SER A 63 26.34 -1.30 -0.44
CA SER A 63 26.70 0.06 -0.81
C SER A 63 25.48 0.99 -0.66
N ASP A 64 25.72 2.25 -0.29
CA ASP A 64 24.66 3.25 -0.18
C ASP A 64 23.76 3.23 -1.43
N PRO A 65 22.44 3.16 -1.27
CA PRO A 65 21.53 3.26 -2.42
C PRO A 65 21.81 4.61 -3.09
N LYS A 66 22.07 4.58 -4.40
CA LYS A 66 22.08 5.78 -5.24
C LYS A 66 20.66 6.35 -5.25
N GLY A 67 20.35 7.18 -4.30
CA GLY A 67 19.09 7.93 -4.21
C GLY A 67 19.41 9.41 -4.30
N ASN A 68 18.42 10.21 -4.64
CA ASN A 68 18.42 11.64 -4.97
C ASN A 68 19.08 12.62 -3.97
N ASP A 69 19.97 12.16 -3.11
CA ASP A 69 20.81 12.99 -2.25
C ASP A 69 22.19 13.23 -2.91
N GLU A 70 22.21 13.51 -4.21
CA GLU A 70 23.35 14.25 -4.75
C GLU A 70 23.44 15.55 -3.94
N ASP A 71 24.65 15.86 -3.48
CA ASP A 71 24.91 17.06 -2.71
C ASP A 71 24.63 18.29 -3.60
N ASP A 72 23.36 18.69 -3.62
CA ASP A 72 22.90 19.88 -4.34
C ASP A 72 23.19 21.18 -3.55
N GLY A 73 23.87 21.05 -2.41
CA GLY A 73 24.19 22.16 -1.51
C GLY A 73 22.95 22.77 -0.82
N VAL A 74 21.77 22.19 -0.98
CA VAL A 74 20.54 22.71 -0.37
C VAL A 74 20.37 22.15 1.03
N PRO A 75 20.19 22.99 2.05
CA PRO A 75 19.94 22.53 3.42
C PRO A 75 18.70 21.66 3.53
N ARG A 76 18.78 20.58 4.31
CA ARG A 76 17.70 19.60 4.47
C ARG A 76 17.47 19.22 5.93
N VAL A 77 16.27 18.70 6.21
CA VAL A 77 15.99 17.89 7.40
C VAL A 77 16.14 16.43 7.02
N TYR A 78 16.85 15.68 7.83
CA TYR A 78 17.13 14.25 7.66
C TYR A 78 16.42 13.43 8.74
N ALA A 79 15.61 12.45 8.34
CA ALA A 79 14.80 11.61 9.23
C ALA A 79 15.57 10.36 9.68
N LYS A 80 15.76 10.19 10.98
CA LYS A 80 16.41 9.00 11.58
C LYS A 80 15.43 7.90 11.92
N THR A 81 14.13 8.20 11.99
CA THR A 81 13.07 7.28 12.40
C THR A 81 11.84 7.43 11.53
N ARG A 82 10.88 6.51 11.72
CA ARG A 82 9.54 6.60 11.13
C ARG A 82 8.75 7.75 11.77
N PHE A 83 7.79 8.31 11.01
CA PHE A 83 6.86 9.35 11.47
C PHE A 83 7.56 10.61 12.02
N VAL A 84 8.52 11.14 11.27
CA VAL A 84 8.95 12.52 11.50
C VAL A 84 7.86 13.42 10.91
N TRP A 85 6.96 13.87 11.77
CA TRP A 85 5.73 14.54 11.36
C TRP A 85 5.98 15.92 10.78
N ILE A 86 5.20 16.26 9.73
CA ILE A 86 5.14 17.58 9.14
C ILE A 86 3.82 18.22 9.56
N TRP A 87 3.91 19.40 10.17
CA TRP A 87 2.77 20.13 10.71
C TRP A 87 2.50 21.40 9.91
N PRO A 88 1.26 21.90 9.85
CA PRO A 88 0.95 23.12 9.11
C PRO A 88 1.60 24.38 9.72
N ASN A 89 1.80 24.36 11.03
CA ASN A 89 2.38 25.45 11.83
C ASN A 89 3.56 24.91 12.66
N PRO A 90 4.44 25.78 13.21
CA PRO A 90 5.52 25.37 14.12
C PRO A 90 4.97 24.98 15.50
N SER A 91 4.14 23.92 15.53
CA SER A 91 3.44 23.42 16.71
C SER A 91 3.06 21.95 16.48
N SER A 92 3.13 21.12 17.52
CA SER A 92 2.62 19.75 17.50
C SER A 92 1.11 19.67 17.83
N GLU A 93 0.43 20.79 17.92
CA GLU A 93 -1.00 20.86 18.13
C GLU A 93 -1.79 20.79 16.81
N GLY A 94 -2.92 20.12 16.84
CA GLY A 94 -3.79 19.98 15.67
C GLY A 94 -3.52 18.73 14.83
N GLN A 95 -3.68 18.85 13.52
CA GLN A 95 -3.52 17.73 12.59
C GLN A 95 -2.24 17.90 11.76
N TRP A 96 -1.44 16.84 11.68
CA TRP A 96 -0.31 16.73 10.77
C TRP A 96 -0.79 16.75 9.30
N ILE A 97 0.08 17.21 8.40
CA ILE A 97 -0.19 17.29 6.96
C ILE A 97 0.63 16.30 6.13
N GLY A 98 1.65 15.71 6.73
CA GLY A 98 2.52 14.71 6.13
C GLY A 98 3.57 14.21 7.10
N PHE A 99 4.48 13.39 6.62
CA PHE A 99 5.61 12.91 7.40
C PHE A 99 6.76 12.41 6.53
N LEU A 100 7.96 12.41 7.11
CA LEU A 100 9.14 11.74 6.59
C LEU A 100 9.27 10.35 7.23
N TRP A 101 10.06 9.52 6.62
CA TRP A 101 10.30 8.14 7.03
C TRP A 101 11.78 7.88 7.28
N THR A 102 12.11 6.79 7.94
CA THR A 102 13.48 6.35 8.22
C THR A 102 14.38 6.50 6.98
N GLY A 103 15.44 7.27 7.10
CA GLY A 103 16.42 7.51 6.04
C GLY A 103 15.96 8.45 4.92
N GLY A 104 14.77 9.08 5.05
CA GLY A 104 14.30 10.10 4.13
C GLY A 104 14.84 11.49 4.46
N SER A 105 14.76 12.42 3.50
CA SER A 105 15.12 13.82 3.69
C SER A 105 14.19 14.75 2.95
N VAL A 106 14.07 16.02 3.42
CA VAL A 106 13.28 17.06 2.78
C VAL A 106 14.04 18.38 2.79
N ARG A 107 13.93 19.16 1.72
CA ARG A 107 14.56 20.47 1.61
C ARG A 107 13.97 21.47 2.60
N LEU A 108 14.82 22.32 3.17
CA LEU A 108 14.38 23.47 3.94
C LEU A 108 13.87 24.56 3.00
N ARG A 109 12.72 25.14 3.35
CA ARG A 109 12.20 26.35 2.72
C ARG A 109 12.79 27.61 3.37
N ASP A 110 13.11 27.52 4.67
CA ASP A 110 13.73 28.58 5.47
C ASP A 110 14.75 27.92 6.42
N PRO A 111 16.02 28.30 6.37
CA PRO A 111 17.04 27.74 7.26
C PRO A 111 16.92 28.23 8.71
N GLU A 112 16.16 29.33 8.96
CA GLU A 112 16.01 29.87 10.29
C GLU A 112 14.96 29.10 11.10
N PRO A 113 15.28 28.66 12.33
CA PRO A 113 14.33 27.94 13.15
C PRO A 113 13.22 28.84 13.67
N ARG A 114 12.02 28.27 13.83
CA ARG A 114 10.90 28.86 14.54
C ARG A 114 10.76 28.19 15.91
N PHE A 115 10.24 28.94 16.88
CA PHE A 115 9.93 28.41 18.20
C PHE A 115 8.43 28.22 18.33
N GLY A 116 8.02 27.14 19.01
CA GLY A 116 6.61 26.85 19.18
C GLY A 116 6.33 25.62 20.05
N PRO A 117 5.07 25.38 20.39
CA PRO A 117 4.67 24.29 21.28
C PRO A 117 5.12 22.91 20.76
N GLY A 118 5.55 22.06 21.69
CA GLY A 118 5.90 20.66 21.43
C GLY A 118 7.29 20.41 20.84
N CYS A 119 8.04 21.47 20.48
CA CYS A 119 9.42 21.35 20.02
C CYS A 119 10.16 22.69 20.16
N ARG A 120 11.45 22.60 20.46
CA ARG A 120 12.27 23.80 20.58
C ARG A 120 12.62 24.45 19.23
N HIS A 121 12.90 23.61 18.21
CA HIS A 121 13.32 24.11 16.91
C HIS A 121 12.46 23.49 15.80
N TRP A 122 11.60 24.31 15.23
CA TRP A 122 10.77 23.98 14.08
C TRP A 122 11.38 24.57 12.81
N TYR A 123 11.58 23.74 11.80
CA TYR A 123 12.11 24.17 10.51
C TYR A 123 11.03 24.08 9.44
N ALA A 124 10.91 25.15 8.66
CA ALA A 124 10.02 25.19 7.51
C ALA A 124 10.57 24.31 6.39
N VAL A 125 9.73 23.41 5.83
CA VAL A 125 10.12 22.45 4.79
C VAL A 125 9.32 22.61 3.53
N GLU A 126 9.88 22.17 2.40
CA GLU A 126 9.19 22.19 1.11
C GLU A 126 8.14 21.06 0.99
N PRO A 127 7.06 21.34 0.21
CA PRO A 127 6.63 22.63 -0.33
C PRO A 127 5.93 23.47 0.74
N ARG A 128 5.62 22.89 1.90
CA ARG A 128 4.89 23.54 3.01
C ARG A 128 5.09 22.79 4.32
N GLY A 129 4.74 23.44 5.41
CA GLY A 129 4.75 22.85 6.75
C GLY A 129 6.06 23.01 7.50
N TYR A 130 6.10 22.40 8.68
CA TYR A 130 7.20 22.49 9.63
C TYR A 130 7.52 21.13 10.21
N VAL A 131 8.80 20.87 10.41
CA VAL A 131 9.33 19.67 11.07
C VAL A 131 10.03 20.07 12.36
N CYS A 132 9.78 19.31 13.41
CA CYS A 132 10.56 19.39 14.65
C CYS A 132 11.93 18.72 14.47
N VAL A 133 13.00 19.46 14.72
CA VAL A 133 14.35 18.92 14.74
C VAL A 133 14.86 18.91 16.19
N ASP A 134 14.75 17.72 16.80
CA ASP A 134 15.11 17.47 18.21
C ASP A 134 16.46 16.76 18.37
N GLY A 135 17.11 16.39 17.28
CA GLY A 135 18.35 15.62 17.27
C GLY A 135 18.15 14.11 17.42
N ASP A 136 17.04 13.67 18.01
CA ASP A 136 16.75 12.24 18.20
C ASP A 136 16.06 11.63 16.98
N ARG A 137 14.97 12.23 16.49
CA ARG A 137 14.18 11.75 15.36
C ARG A 137 14.61 12.33 14.03
N ALA A 138 15.05 13.59 14.05
CA ALA A 138 15.47 14.33 12.89
C ALA A 138 16.70 15.18 13.19
N THR A 139 17.53 15.41 12.19
CA THR A 139 18.77 16.19 12.27
C THR A 139 18.90 17.10 11.03
N LEU A 140 19.72 18.15 11.15
CA LEU A 140 20.17 18.94 10.00
C LEU A 140 21.54 18.49 9.49
N ASP A 141 22.21 17.61 10.24
CA ASP A 141 23.51 17.09 9.87
C ASP A 141 23.36 15.84 8.98
N ARG A 142 23.79 15.96 7.72
CA ARG A 142 23.81 14.86 6.75
C ARG A 142 24.73 13.71 7.20
N ASP A 143 25.77 14.04 7.92
CA ASP A 143 26.79 13.08 8.39
C ASP A 143 26.45 12.47 9.75
N ASP A 144 25.29 12.80 10.34
CA ASP A 144 24.82 12.18 11.58
C ASP A 144 24.86 10.64 11.44
N PRO A 145 25.59 9.94 12.33
CA PRO A 145 25.76 8.49 12.23
C PRO A 145 24.42 7.72 12.24
N GLY A 146 23.43 8.20 13.00
CA GLY A 146 22.08 7.60 13.05
C GLY A 146 21.36 7.76 11.72
N TYR A 147 21.42 8.95 11.09
CA TYR A 147 20.82 9.14 9.78
C TYR A 147 21.50 8.27 8.71
N ARG A 148 22.83 8.26 8.65
CA ARG A 148 23.57 7.43 7.69
C ARG A 148 23.22 5.95 7.83
N LEU A 149 23.08 5.46 9.06
CA LEU A 149 22.64 4.09 9.30
C LEU A 149 21.17 3.89 8.85
N ALA A 150 20.26 4.81 9.19
CA ALA A 150 18.86 4.76 8.79
C ALA A 150 18.69 4.78 7.26
N ARG A 151 19.49 5.59 6.55
CA ARG A 151 19.51 5.71 5.10
C ARG A 151 19.75 4.38 4.39
N ARG A 152 20.63 3.54 4.92
CA ARG A 152 20.95 2.22 4.35
C ARG A 152 19.75 1.26 4.32
N PHE A 153 18.76 1.49 5.17
CA PHE A 153 17.56 0.65 5.30
C PHE A 153 16.29 1.38 4.86
N ALA A 154 16.43 2.53 4.21
CA ALA A 154 15.30 3.28 3.69
C ALA A 154 14.47 2.45 2.68
N ALA A 155 13.17 2.74 2.61
CA ALA A 155 12.29 2.15 1.61
C ALA A 155 12.76 2.51 0.18
N LYS A 156 12.78 1.54 -0.73
CA LYS A 156 13.19 1.72 -2.14
C LYS A 156 12.00 2.27 -2.94
N LEU A 157 11.79 3.59 -2.93
CA LEU A 157 10.63 4.22 -3.58
C LEU A 157 10.75 4.30 -5.12
N ASP A 158 11.90 3.99 -5.67
CA ASP A 158 12.14 3.82 -7.11
C ASP A 158 11.70 2.44 -7.64
N SER A 159 11.36 1.52 -6.75
CA SER A 159 10.87 0.17 -7.04
C SER A 159 9.38 0.02 -6.73
N PRO A 160 8.59 -0.77 -7.48
CA PRO A 160 7.25 -1.16 -7.08
C PRO A 160 7.19 -1.87 -5.72
N TRP A 161 8.30 -2.48 -5.29
CA TRP A 161 8.46 -3.15 -4.00
C TRP A 161 9.44 -2.37 -3.12
N PRO A 162 8.96 -1.49 -2.24
CA PRO A 162 9.81 -0.71 -1.33
C PRO A 162 10.69 -1.55 -0.40
N HIS A 163 10.26 -2.78 -0.11
CA HIS A 163 10.94 -3.76 0.74
C HIS A 163 10.86 -5.16 0.13
N ARG A 164 11.55 -6.13 0.75
CA ARG A 164 11.26 -7.56 0.59
C ARG A 164 10.12 -7.93 1.53
N TYR A 165 9.35 -8.94 1.15
CA TYR A 165 8.15 -9.32 1.89
C TYR A 165 8.04 -10.84 2.04
N GLY A 166 7.37 -11.28 3.12
CA GLY A 166 7.11 -12.69 3.35
C GLY A 166 6.00 -12.94 4.35
N GLU A 167 5.50 -14.17 4.38
CA GLU A 167 4.51 -14.63 5.35
C GLU A 167 5.18 -15.13 6.62
N SER A 168 4.69 -14.71 7.78
CA SER A 168 5.11 -15.19 9.08
C SER A 168 4.48 -16.55 9.39
N LEU A 169 5.30 -17.50 9.81
CA LEU A 169 4.84 -18.77 10.42
C LEU A 169 4.54 -18.64 11.92
N GLY A 170 4.51 -17.40 12.43
CA GLY A 170 4.49 -17.10 13.85
C GLY A 170 5.91 -16.88 14.37
N LEU A 171 6.27 -15.64 14.64
CA LEU A 171 7.63 -15.29 15.04
C LEU A 171 7.67 -14.29 16.19
N ARG A 172 8.85 -14.20 16.82
CA ARG A 172 9.22 -13.13 17.74
C ARG A 172 10.18 -12.17 17.05
N ARG A 173 10.07 -10.89 17.41
CA ARG A 173 10.99 -9.85 16.96
C ARG A 173 11.88 -9.38 18.11
N TYR A 174 13.10 -9.00 17.77
CA TYR A 174 14.13 -8.67 18.74
C TYR A 174 14.83 -7.37 18.36
N ALA A 175 15.26 -6.61 19.36
CA ALA A 175 16.02 -5.38 19.13
C ALA A 175 17.45 -5.64 18.67
N THR A 176 18.02 -6.74 19.14
CA THR A 176 19.33 -7.29 18.75
C THR A 176 19.16 -8.78 18.50
N PRO A 177 20.02 -9.43 17.69
CA PRO A 177 19.96 -10.88 17.55
C PRO A 177 20.06 -11.52 18.95
N PRO A 178 19.03 -12.29 19.38
CA PRO A 178 18.93 -12.77 20.75
C PRO A 178 19.91 -13.91 21.02
N THR A 179 20.43 -14.00 22.25
CA THR A 179 21.20 -15.14 22.70
C THR A 179 20.37 -16.43 22.69
N PRO A 180 20.97 -17.63 22.68
CA PRO A 180 20.22 -18.89 22.72
C PRO A 180 19.30 -19.02 23.94
N GLU A 181 19.66 -18.41 25.07
CA GLU A 181 18.84 -18.38 26.27
C GLU A 181 17.61 -17.48 26.08
N GLN A 182 17.80 -16.27 25.54
CA GLN A 182 16.72 -15.34 25.22
C GLN A 182 15.75 -15.94 24.21
N GLN A 183 16.24 -16.70 23.22
CA GLN A 183 15.39 -17.41 22.26
C GLN A 183 14.55 -18.46 22.96
N ARG A 184 15.15 -19.32 23.80
CA ARG A 184 14.44 -20.38 24.55
C ARG A 184 13.34 -19.79 25.47
N LEU A 185 13.62 -18.65 26.12
CA LEU A 185 12.67 -17.99 26.99
C LEU A 185 11.44 -17.44 26.23
N ARG A 186 11.65 -16.92 25.03
CA ARG A 186 10.62 -16.19 24.26
C ARG A 186 9.92 -17.02 23.19
N GLU A 187 10.50 -18.15 22.78
CA GLU A 187 9.97 -19.08 21.76
C GLU A 187 9.75 -20.46 22.39
N PRO A 188 8.58 -20.73 23.00
CA PRO A 188 8.33 -21.99 23.72
C PRO A 188 8.47 -23.25 22.84
N ASP A 189 8.22 -23.14 21.53
CA ASP A 189 8.33 -24.22 20.54
C ASP A 189 9.70 -24.29 19.85
N LEU A 190 10.68 -23.50 20.29
CA LEU A 190 11.98 -23.34 19.61
C LEU A 190 12.67 -24.67 19.33
N ARG A 191 12.75 -25.56 20.31
CA ARG A 191 13.43 -26.85 20.16
C ARG A 191 12.78 -27.69 19.04
N ALA A 192 11.48 -27.89 19.12
CA ALA A 192 10.75 -28.66 18.12
C ALA A 192 10.79 -27.99 16.72
N HIS A 193 10.85 -26.64 16.69
CA HIS A 193 11.00 -25.90 15.44
C HIS A 193 12.38 -26.13 14.82
N LEU A 194 13.47 -26.00 15.59
CA LEU A 194 14.83 -26.19 15.09
C LEU A 194 15.10 -27.65 14.67
N GLU A 195 14.52 -28.64 15.36
CA GLU A 195 14.56 -30.04 14.93
C GLU A 195 13.90 -30.22 13.54
N ARG A 196 12.77 -29.55 13.27
CA ARG A 196 12.14 -29.53 11.94
C ARG A 196 13.01 -28.85 10.89
N VAL A 197 13.64 -27.72 11.25
CA VAL A 197 14.56 -26.99 10.35
C VAL A 197 15.75 -27.88 9.95
N GLU A 198 16.33 -28.62 10.89
CA GLU A 198 17.46 -29.51 10.61
C GLU A 198 17.05 -30.67 9.72
N ARG A 199 15.90 -31.29 9.95
CA ARG A 199 15.33 -32.30 9.08
C ARG A 199 15.10 -31.77 7.67
N ALA A 200 14.56 -30.57 7.53
CA ALA A 200 14.35 -29.95 6.22
C ALA A 200 15.69 -29.65 5.51
N ARG A 201 16.73 -29.23 6.25
CA ARG A 201 18.08 -29.02 5.71
C ARG A 201 18.75 -30.31 5.27
N SER A 202 18.45 -31.44 5.90
CA SER A 202 18.94 -32.75 5.49
C SER A 202 18.19 -33.38 4.30
N GLY A 203 17.22 -32.64 3.72
CA GLY A 203 16.49 -33.03 2.52
C GLY A 203 15.12 -33.66 2.77
N GLU A 204 14.67 -33.73 4.04
CA GLU A 204 13.32 -34.20 4.34
C GLU A 204 12.28 -33.15 3.98
N VAL A 205 11.15 -33.58 3.39
CA VAL A 205 10.01 -32.68 3.15
C VAL A 205 9.27 -32.46 4.45
N VAL A 206 9.38 -31.26 5.01
CA VAL A 206 8.68 -30.82 6.23
C VAL A 206 7.60 -29.83 5.84
N GLU A 207 6.33 -30.27 5.86
CA GLU A 207 5.17 -29.47 5.41
C GLU A 207 5.10 -28.07 6.05
N ALA A 208 5.38 -27.99 7.37
CA ALA A 208 5.37 -26.74 8.11
C ALA A 208 6.46 -25.71 7.70
N LEU A 209 7.41 -26.11 6.85
CA LEU A 209 8.52 -25.28 6.38
C LEU A 209 8.55 -25.16 4.84
N LEU A 210 7.50 -25.56 4.16
CA LEU A 210 7.42 -25.44 2.71
C LEU A 210 7.56 -23.96 2.28
N GLY A 211 8.48 -23.72 1.34
CA GLY A 211 8.77 -22.38 0.83
C GLY A 211 9.66 -21.51 1.71
N VAL A 212 10.03 -21.95 2.92
CA VAL A 212 10.99 -21.22 3.77
C VAL A 212 12.39 -21.29 3.16
N ASP A 213 13.06 -20.14 3.07
CA ASP A 213 14.48 -20.12 2.69
C ASP A 213 15.36 -20.48 3.91
N LEU A 214 15.83 -21.72 3.92
CA LEU A 214 16.66 -22.29 4.99
C LEU A 214 18.18 -22.10 4.74
N ALA A 215 18.59 -21.43 3.67
CA ALA A 215 19.99 -21.10 3.43
C ALA A 215 20.54 -20.26 4.57
N ARG A 216 21.76 -20.62 5.01
CA ARG A 216 22.46 -19.89 6.07
C ARG A 216 22.88 -18.51 5.56
N ALA A 217 22.53 -17.45 6.31
CA ALA A 217 22.99 -16.11 6.04
C ALA A 217 24.52 -16.03 6.25
N THR A 218 25.18 -15.22 5.42
CA THR A 218 26.64 -15.02 5.48
C THR A 218 27.04 -13.71 6.14
N GLY A 219 26.07 -12.77 6.32
CA GLY A 219 26.31 -11.48 6.95
C GLY A 219 26.59 -11.61 8.46
N THR A 220 27.35 -10.66 9.00
CA THR A 220 27.56 -10.50 10.45
C THR A 220 26.59 -9.46 11.00
N PRO A 221 26.16 -9.58 12.27
CA PRO A 221 25.34 -8.57 12.92
C PRO A 221 26.03 -7.20 12.91
N ILE A 222 25.26 -6.17 12.56
CA ILE A 222 25.68 -4.79 12.71
C ILE A 222 25.00 -4.17 13.92
N GLU A 223 25.67 -3.25 14.56
CA GLU A 223 25.09 -2.48 15.64
C GLU A 223 24.09 -1.47 15.06
N ILE A 224 22.81 -1.66 15.38
CA ILE A 224 21.73 -0.71 15.10
C ILE A 224 21.25 -0.02 16.39
N ALA A 225 22.04 -0.18 17.47
CA ALA A 225 21.83 0.51 18.73
C ALA A 225 22.02 2.03 18.52
N GLY A 226 21.13 2.83 19.09
CA GLY A 226 21.16 4.28 18.94
C GLY A 226 20.24 4.86 17.87
N LEU A 227 19.66 4.04 16.97
CA LEU A 227 18.52 4.53 16.19
C LEU A 227 17.30 4.61 17.09
N PRO A 228 16.61 5.75 17.12
CA PRO A 228 15.34 5.87 17.83
C PRO A 228 14.38 4.83 17.24
N ARG A 229 13.90 3.93 18.06
CA ARG A 229 12.89 2.96 17.61
C ARG A 229 11.60 3.71 17.31
N SER A 230 10.94 3.31 16.24
CA SER A 230 9.58 3.79 15.99
C SER A 230 8.74 3.51 17.22
N VAL A 231 8.16 4.54 17.81
CA VAL A 231 7.32 4.46 19.00
C VAL A 231 6.01 3.69 18.70
N HIS A 232 5.70 3.50 17.40
CA HIS A 232 4.50 2.81 16.97
C HIS A 232 4.73 1.30 16.92
N GLU A 233 4.39 0.67 18.02
CA GLU A 233 4.26 -0.76 18.27
C GLU A 233 5.55 -1.59 18.20
N PRO A 234 6.19 -1.81 19.33
CA PRO A 234 7.03 -2.97 19.48
C PRO A 234 6.14 -4.22 19.56
N ARG A 235 5.45 -4.60 18.48
CA ARG A 235 4.85 -5.93 18.42
C ARG A 235 5.96 -6.95 18.38
N ASN A 236 6.40 -7.36 19.55
CA ASN A 236 7.44 -8.38 19.69
C ASN A 236 6.96 -9.76 19.22
N ARG A 237 5.67 -9.93 19.00
CA ARG A 237 5.07 -11.16 18.48
C ARG A 237 4.28 -10.85 17.22
N ILE A 238 4.62 -11.57 16.15
CA ILE A 238 3.87 -11.56 14.89
C ILE A 238 3.14 -12.89 14.78
N VAL A 239 1.83 -12.84 14.64
CA VAL A 239 1.00 -14.05 14.52
C VAL A 239 1.23 -14.73 13.16
N PRO A 240 1.01 -16.07 13.06
CA PRO A 240 1.08 -16.77 11.78
C PRO A 240 0.17 -16.14 10.73
N ARG A 241 0.56 -16.22 9.45
CA ARG A 241 -0.14 -15.65 8.29
C ARG A 241 -0.13 -14.12 8.23
N SER A 242 0.59 -13.43 9.12
CA SER A 242 0.90 -12.02 8.94
C SER A 242 1.91 -11.84 7.82
N ALA A 243 1.77 -10.78 7.05
CA ALA A 243 2.74 -10.39 6.06
C ALA A 243 3.75 -9.40 6.68
N VAL A 244 5.03 -9.72 6.58
CA VAL A 244 6.12 -8.91 7.12
C VAL A 244 6.97 -8.30 6.02
N ALA A 245 7.45 -7.07 6.25
CA ALA A 245 8.39 -6.38 5.37
C ALA A 245 9.79 -6.41 5.98
N PHE A 246 10.81 -6.64 5.16
CA PHE A 246 12.19 -6.71 5.61
C PHE A 246 13.17 -6.15 4.57
N THR A 247 14.35 -5.79 5.03
CA THR A 247 15.45 -5.23 4.24
C THR A 247 16.22 -6.35 3.54
N ASP A 248 17.26 -5.99 2.79
CA ASP A 248 18.18 -6.98 2.18
C ASP A 248 19.22 -7.51 3.19
N LEU A 249 19.23 -6.99 4.42
CA LEU A 249 20.20 -7.42 5.42
C LEU A 249 19.80 -8.75 6.06
N GLU A 250 20.64 -9.75 5.82
CA GLU A 250 20.58 -11.07 6.42
C GLU A 250 21.87 -11.33 7.21
N VAL A 251 21.75 -11.76 8.45
CA VAL A 251 22.92 -12.04 9.30
C VAL A 251 22.85 -13.42 9.93
N PHE A 252 24.01 -13.99 10.24
CA PHE A 252 24.11 -15.20 11.03
C PHE A 252 24.65 -14.89 12.42
N ALA A 253 23.90 -15.25 13.45
CA ALA A 253 24.29 -15.07 14.85
C ALA A 253 23.62 -16.13 15.72
N HIS A 254 24.36 -16.61 16.73
CA HIS A 254 23.83 -17.58 17.70
C HIS A 254 23.16 -18.79 17.04
N ASP A 255 23.89 -19.38 16.06
CA ASP A 255 23.49 -20.59 15.29
C ASP A 255 22.20 -20.46 14.48
N ARG A 256 21.73 -19.23 14.21
CA ARG A 256 20.51 -18.96 13.47
C ARG A 256 20.65 -17.80 12.50
N SER A 257 19.92 -17.82 11.38
CA SER A 257 19.85 -16.73 10.42
C SER A 257 18.74 -15.75 10.78
N TRP A 258 19.02 -14.45 10.64
CA TRP A 258 18.14 -13.36 11.01
C TRP A 258 17.95 -12.39 9.85
N LEU A 259 16.74 -11.90 9.66
CA LEU A 259 16.38 -10.81 8.76
C LEU A 259 16.14 -9.53 9.57
N LEU A 260 16.59 -8.41 9.04
CA LEU A 260 16.24 -7.11 9.60
C LEU A 260 14.91 -6.63 8.99
N SER A 261 13.87 -6.45 9.81
CA SER A 261 12.58 -5.91 9.34
C SER A 261 12.71 -4.45 8.91
N ALA A 262 11.74 -3.98 8.12
CA ALA A 262 11.69 -2.60 7.64
C ALA A 262 11.57 -1.56 8.77
N ASP A 263 11.14 -1.96 9.97
CA ASP A 263 11.11 -1.15 11.20
C ASP A 263 12.29 -1.45 12.15
N LEU A 264 13.36 -2.04 11.61
CA LEU A 264 14.65 -2.26 12.27
C LEU A 264 14.60 -3.20 13.48
N MET A 265 13.79 -4.25 13.39
CA MET A 265 13.75 -5.34 14.37
C MET A 265 14.26 -6.64 13.73
N TRP A 266 14.97 -7.45 14.50
CA TRP A 266 15.47 -8.74 14.02
C TRP A 266 14.39 -9.82 14.08
N MET A 267 14.25 -10.56 12.98
CA MET A 267 13.29 -11.65 12.81
C MET A 267 14.00 -12.94 12.43
N PRO A 268 13.62 -14.11 12.97
CA PRO A 268 14.23 -15.38 12.55
C PRO A 268 13.82 -15.71 11.10
N LYS A 269 14.82 -15.91 10.24
CA LYS A 269 14.63 -16.21 8.81
C LYS A 269 13.84 -17.50 8.60
N ASP A 270 14.08 -18.51 9.42
CA ASP A 270 13.44 -19.83 9.37
C ASP A 270 11.94 -19.83 9.76
N ARG A 271 11.37 -18.69 10.11
CA ARG A 271 9.94 -18.51 10.37
C ARG A 271 9.25 -17.57 9.36
N ILE A 272 9.87 -17.37 8.21
CA ILE A 272 9.33 -16.49 7.16
C ILE A 272 9.36 -17.25 5.83
N VAL A 273 8.21 -17.30 5.16
CA VAL A 273 8.09 -17.76 3.78
C VAL A 273 8.14 -16.53 2.88
N PRO A 274 9.20 -16.33 2.08
CA PRO A 274 9.25 -15.20 1.15
C PRO A 274 8.09 -15.25 0.15
N TYR A 275 7.44 -14.11 -0.10
CA TYR A 275 6.46 -14.02 -1.18
C TYR A 275 7.15 -14.01 -2.55
N PRO A 276 6.59 -14.71 -3.53
CA PRO A 276 7.05 -14.58 -4.91
C PRO A 276 6.78 -13.16 -5.42
N THR A 277 7.65 -12.69 -6.30
CA THR A 277 7.47 -11.37 -6.93
C THR A 277 6.26 -11.40 -7.87
N VAL A 278 5.28 -10.55 -7.62
CA VAL A 278 4.11 -10.35 -8.48
C VAL A 278 4.56 -9.67 -9.77
N THR A 279 4.26 -10.25 -10.93
CA THR A 279 4.66 -9.73 -12.25
C THR A 279 3.52 -9.12 -13.05
N PHE A 280 2.27 -9.33 -12.60
CA PHE A 280 1.10 -8.76 -13.27
C PHE A 280 1.15 -7.23 -13.25
N ARG A 281 0.82 -6.65 -14.39
CA ARG A 281 0.61 -5.20 -14.57
C ARG A 281 -0.55 -4.95 -15.52
N GLY A 282 -1.22 -3.83 -15.32
CA GLY A 282 -2.26 -3.32 -16.20
C GLY A 282 -1.71 -2.76 -17.52
N VAL A 283 -2.56 -2.04 -18.23
CA VAL A 283 -2.33 -1.58 -19.61
C VAL A 283 -2.40 -0.06 -19.67
N ASP A 284 -1.35 0.58 -20.15
CA ASP A 284 -1.36 2.01 -20.49
C ASP A 284 -2.10 2.22 -21.83
N LEU A 285 -3.31 2.79 -21.73
CA LEU A 285 -4.18 2.99 -22.90
C LEU A 285 -3.72 4.12 -23.82
N ARG A 286 -2.77 4.95 -23.38
CA ARG A 286 -2.17 6.00 -24.22
C ARG A 286 -1.01 5.50 -25.07
N LYS A 287 -0.44 4.34 -24.74
CA LYS A 287 0.82 3.86 -25.34
C LYS A 287 0.72 2.45 -25.90
N THR A 288 -0.03 1.56 -25.23
CA THR A 288 0.10 0.12 -25.46
C THR A 288 -1.11 -0.48 -26.14
N ALA A 289 -2.33 -0.03 -25.82
CA ALA A 289 -3.57 -0.61 -26.33
C ALA A 289 -4.70 0.41 -26.29
N THR A 290 -5.83 0.04 -26.92
CA THR A 290 -7.07 0.80 -26.90
C THR A 290 -8.23 -0.06 -26.39
N LEU A 291 -9.26 0.59 -25.86
CA LEU A 291 -10.52 -0.09 -25.53
C LEU A 291 -11.31 -0.42 -26.82
N PRO A 292 -12.13 -1.47 -26.83
CA PRO A 292 -12.34 -2.43 -25.75
C PRO A 292 -11.20 -3.46 -25.65
N LEU A 293 -10.92 -3.93 -24.43
CA LEU A 293 -9.98 -5.00 -24.17
C LEU A 293 -10.53 -5.98 -23.13
N ALA A 294 -9.93 -7.17 -23.06
CA ALA A 294 -10.33 -8.23 -22.13
C ALA A 294 -9.14 -8.71 -21.33
N PHE A 295 -9.30 -8.87 -20.00
CA PHE A 295 -8.36 -9.53 -19.10
C PHE A 295 -8.85 -10.94 -18.76
N PHE A 296 -7.92 -11.88 -18.57
CA PHE A 296 -8.22 -13.25 -18.17
C PHE A 296 -7.81 -13.48 -16.71
N ARG A 297 -8.81 -13.67 -15.84
CA ARG A 297 -8.63 -13.77 -14.39
C ARG A 297 -8.86 -15.18 -13.84
N GLY A 298 -8.27 -15.46 -12.68
CA GLY A 298 -8.47 -16.69 -11.91
C GLY A 298 -7.73 -17.90 -12.45
N ARG A 299 -7.88 -18.23 -13.73
CA ARG A 299 -7.24 -19.36 -14.42
C ARG A 299 -7.11 -19.08 -15.90
N ASP A 300 -6.39 -19.93 -16.63
CA ASP A 300 -6.38 -19.94 -18.08
C ASP A 300 -7.79 -20.07 -18.62
N ARG A 301 -8.10 -19.32 -19.68
CA ARG A 301 -9.44 -19.29 -20.31
C ARG A 301 -9.39 -19.85 -21.71
N PRO A 302 -10.47 -20.56 -22.14
CA PRO A 302 -10.53 -21.10 -23.49
C PRO A 302 -10.38 -20.02 -24.55
N ARG A 303 -9.61 -20.34 -25.58
CA ARG A 303 -9.51 -19.61 -26.83
C ARG A 303 -10.25 -20.38 -27.90
N TYR A 304 -11.09 -19.70 -28.67
CA TYR A 304 -11.96 -20.34 -29.64
C TYR A 304 -11.58 -19.91 -31.07
N GLU A 305 -11.84 -20.81 -32.00
CA GLU A 305 -11.85 -20.56 -33.44
C GLU A 305 -13.28 -20.68 -33.95
N LYS A 306 -13.67 -19.79 -34.86
CA LYS A 306 -14.98 -19.87 -35.53
C LYS A 306 -14.87 -20.82 -36.72
N THR A 307 -15.71 -21.86 -36.74
CA THR A 307 -15.89 -22.81 -37.83
C THR A 307 -17.30 -22.72 -38.39
N PRO A 308 -17.62 -23.34 -39.55
CA PRO A 308 -18.97 -23.40 -40.05
C PRO A 308 -19.97 -24.03 -39.07
N GLU A 309 -19.51 -24.95 -38.20
CA GLU A 309 -20.29 -25.66 -37.20
C GLU A 309 -20.46 -24.87 -35.87
N GLY A 310 -19.75 -23.76 -35.72
CA GLY A 310 -19.77 -22.92 -34.52
C GLY A 310 -18.41 -22.59 -33.95
N PHE A 311 -18.34 -22.32 -32.65
CA PHE A 311 -17.08 -21.98 -31.95
C PHE A 311 -16.44 -23.22 -31.35
N VAL A 312 -15.22 -23.56 -31.80
CA VAL A 312 -14.43 -24.71 -31.34
C VAL A 312 -13.25 -24.23 -30.51
N ARG A 313 -13.02 -24.87 -29.35
CA ARG A 313 -11.88 -24.58 -28.51
C ARG A 313 -10.58 -24.99 -29.19
N LYS A 314 -9.64 -24.03 -29.33
CA LYS A 314 -8.35 -24.24 -30.02
C LYS A 314 -7.13 -24.06 -29.12
N GLY A 315 -7.33 -23.57 -27.90
CA GLY A 315 -6.23 -23.31 -26.98
C GLY A 315 -6.69 -22.56 -25.75
N VAL A 316 -5.79 -21.80 -25.15
CA VAL A 316 -6.10 -20.98 -23.97
C VAL A 316 -5.48 -19.60 -24.08
N PHE A 317 -6.11 -18.63 -23.44
CA PHE A 317 -5.52 -17.38 -23.01
C PHE A 317 -4.97 -17.58 -21.61
N ALA A 318 -3.72 -17.21 -21.40
CA ALA A 318 -3.05 -17.37 -20.10
C ALA A 318 -3.71 -16.50 -19.02
N ARG A 319 -3.78 -17.01 -17.80
CA ARG A 319 -4.20 -16.24 -16.63
C ARG A 319 -3.39 -14.94 -16.53
N LEU A 320 -4.05 -13.84 -16.14
CA LEU A 320 -3.48 -12.49 -16.00
C LEU A 320 -2.90 -11.90 -17.30
N SER A 321 -3.20 -12.48 -18.46
CA SER A 321 -2.97 -11.85 -19.76
C SER A 321 -4.17 -10.99 -20.18
N TRP A 322 -3.99 -10.24 -21.27
CA TRP A 322 -5.03 -9.41 -21.88
C TRP A 322 -4.93 -9.41 -23.41
N VAL A 323 -6.03 -9.07 -24.07
CA VAL A 323 -6.11 -8.89 -25.52
C VAL A 323 -7.01 -7.70 -25.84
N GLU A 324 -6.77 -7.03 -26.97
CA GLU A 324 -7.70 -6.06 -27.53
C GLU A 324 -8.84 -6.77 -28.27
N LEU A 325 -10.03 -6.18 -28.20
CA LEU A 325 -11.21 -6.71 -28.85
C LEU A 325 -11.54 -5.95 -30.13
N SER A 326 -12.08 -6.66 -31.11
CA SER A 326 -12.66 -6.05 -32.31
C SER A 326 -14.15 -5.74 -32.06
N ASP A 327 -14.80 -5.08 -33.05
CA ASP A 327 -16.24 -4.82 -33.01
C ASP A 327 -17.07 -6.05 -33.44
N ARG A 328 -16.42 -7.14 -33.86
CA ARG A 328 -17.09 -8.37 -34.29
C ARG A 328 -17.50 -9.21 -33.09
N GLN A 329 -18.81 -9.36 -32.94
CA GLN A 329 -19.37 -10.21 -31.90
C GLN A 329 -20.47 -11.08 -32.45
N GLU A 330 -20.66 -12.26 -31.88
CA GLU A 330 -21.71 -13.22 -32.25
C GLU A 330 -22.32 -13.82 -31.00
N ARG A 331 -23.64 -13.99 -31.05
CA ARG A 331 -24.38 -14.67 -30.00
C ARG A 331 -24.78 -16.07 -30.46
N VAL A 332 -24.41 -17.06 -29.65
CA VAL A 332 -24.78 -18.47 -29.88
C VAL A 332 -25.44 -19.00 -28.61
N GLY A 333 -26.74 -19.17 -28.64
CA GLY A 333 -27.53 -19.48 -27.44
C GLY A 333 -27.47 -18.34 -26.43
N ASP A 334 -27.06 -18.64 -25.19
CA ASP A 334 -26.85 -17.67 -24.11
C ASP A 334 -25.46 -17.05 -24.10
N ASP A 335 -24.55 -17.53 -24.93
CA ASP A 335 -23.17 -17.12 -24.99
C ASP A 335 -22.91 -16.04 -26.03
N THR A 336 -22.13 -15.03 -25.66
CA THR A 336 -21.64 -14.02 -26.58
C THR A 336 -20.13 -14.22 -26.78
N TYR A 337 -19.73 -14.35 -28.03
CA TYR A 337 -18.34 -14.44 -28.46
C TYR A 337 -17.90 -13.13 -29.11
N VAL A 338 -16.66 -12.71 -28.80
CA VAL A 338 -16.05 -11.51 -29.39
C VAL A 338 -14.71 -11.90 -29.98
N GLN A 339 -14.42 -11.38 -31.18
CA GLN A 339 -13.15 -11.63 -31.87
C GLN A 339 -12.03 -10.76 -31.27
N VAL A 340 -10.86 -11.35 -31.12
CA VAL A 340 -9.63 -10.63 -30.75
C VAL A 340 -9.20 -9.76 -31.95
N ARG A 341 -8.85 -8.51 -31.68
CA ARG A 341 -8.41 -7.56 -32.72
C ARG A 341 -7.13 -8.07 -33.41
N GLY A 342 -7.14 -8.08 -34.74
CA GLY A 342 -6.00 -8.52 -35.54
C GLY A 342 -5.71 -10.02 -35.49
N SER A 343 -6.65 -10.85 -35.03
CA SER A 343 -6.53 -12.30 -34.94
C SER A 343 -7.81 -13.00 -35.38
N GLU A 344 -7.72 -14.27 -35.73
CA GLU A 344 -8.87 -15.14 -35.93
C GLU A 344 -9.39 -15.78 -34.62
N ASP A 345 -8.76 -15.46 -33.51
CA ASP A 345 -9.13 -15.98 -32.18
C ASP A 345 -10.39 -15.28 -31.64
N TRP A 346 -11.20 -16.05 -30.92
CA TRP A 346 -12.40 -15.58 -30.26
C TRP A 346 -12.36 -15.93 -28.76
N LEU A 347 -13.02 -15.12 -27.97
CA LEU A 347 -13.25 -15.37 -26.55
C LEU A 347 -14.74 -15.28 -26.24
N LYS A 348 -15.18 -16.01 -25.21
CA LYS A 348 -16.51 -15.91 -24.63
C LYS A 348 -16.53 -14.79 -23.59
N THR A 349 -17.41 -13.80 -23.70
CA THR A 349 -17.40 -12.61 -22.85
C THR A 349 -17.55 -12.94 -21.37
N SER A 350 -18.30 -13.99 -21.01
CA SER A 350 -18.48 -14.45 -19.64
C SER A 350 -17.20 -15.05 -19.00
N GLU A 351 -16.19 -15.35 -19.79
CA GLU A 351 -14.90 -15.92 -19.34
C GLU A 351 -13.80 -14.86 -19.17
N ALA A 352 -14.10 -13.59 -19.45
CA ALA A 352 -13.17 -12.48 -19.38
C ALA A 352 -13.67 -11.34 -18.47
N ALA A 353 -12.76 -10.52 -17.97
CA ALA A 353 -13.07 -9.23 -17.39
C ALA A 353 -12.87 -8.16 -18.47
N ILE A 354 -13.96 -7.56 -18.92
CA ILE A 354 -13.98 -6.55 -19.98
C ILE A 354 -14.32 -5.21 -19.32
N PRO A 355 -13.36 -4.27 -19.19
CA PRO A 355 -13.66 -2.93 -18.68
C PRO A 355 -14.59 -2.17 -19.61
N GLU A 356 -15.71 -1.73 -19.05
CA GLU A 356 -16.72 -0.93 -19.76
C GLU A 356 -16.73 0.49 -19.20
N PRO A 357 -16.19 1.48 -19.95
CA PRO A 357 -16.19 2.87 -19.52
C PRO A 357 -17.60 3.39 -19.25
N ARG A 358 -17.74 4.24 -18.26
CA ARG A 358 -18.99 4.99 -18.04
C ARG A 358 -19.27 5.93 -19.22
N ALA A 359 -20.53 6.24 -19.42
CA ALA A 359 -20.92 7.23 -20.43
C ALA A 359 -20.48 8.66 -20.06
N THR A 360 -20.38 8.97 -18.76
CA THR A 360 -20.09 10.33 -18.28
C THR A 360 -19.06 10.34 -17.14
N THR A 361 -18.26 11.40 -17.09
CA THR A 361 -17.35 11.72 -15.98
C THR A 361 -18.10 12.02 -14.68
N PRO A 362 -17.41 12.12 -13.53
CA PRO A 362 -18.03 12.52 -12.26
C PRO A 362 -18.69 13.92 -12.28
N TRP A 363 -18.36 14.79 -13.22
CA TRP A 363 -18.91 16.13 -13.38
C TRP A 363 -19.86 16.27 -14.58
N GLY A 364 -20.18 15.17 -15.28
CA GLY A 364 -21.23 15.10 -16.28
C GLY A 364 -20.79 15.24 -17.74
N ALA A 365 -19.50 15.41 -18.02
CA ALA A 365 -18.98 15.42 -19.40
C ALA A 365 -19.04 14.01 -20.02
N ALA A 366 -19.20 13.92 -21.34
CA ALA A 366 -19.19 12.64 -22.05
C ALA A 366 -17.78 12.05 -22.10
N VAL A 367 -17.60 10.79 -21.68
CA VAL A 367 -16.33 10.08 -21.76
C VAL A 367 -15.94 9.86 -23.23
N GLY A 368 -14.66 10.02 -23.55
CA GLY A 368 -14.12 9.87 -24.90
C GLY A 368 -14.49 11.01 -25.86
N LYS A 369 -14.99 12.15 -25.34
CA LYS A 369 -15.31 13.33 -26.13
C LYS A 369 -14.68 14.58 -25.49
N PRO A 370 -14.46 15.66 -26.25
CA PRO A 370 -14.05 16.95 -25.67
C PRO A 370 -15.02 17.38 -24.57
N ASP A 371 -14.44 17.89 -23.47
CA ASP A 371 -15.25 18.36 -22.33
C ASP A 371 -15.78 19.77 -22.57
N ASP A 372 -17.06 19.85 -22.87
CA ASP A 372 -17.84 21.08 -23.05
C ASP A 372 -18.79 21.41 -21.88
N SER A 373 -18.70 20.65 -20.79
CA SER A 373 -19.59 20.78 -19.63
C SER A 373 -19.45 22.10 -18.87
N GLY A 374 -18.29 22.75 -18.97
CA GLY A 374 -17.96 23.92 -18.16
C GLY A 374 -17.82 23.62 -16.65
N LYS A 375 -17.78 22.34 -16.25
CA LYS A 375 -17.73 21.85 -14.87
C LYS A 375 -16.48 21.03 -14.57
N THR A 376 -15.49 21.06 -15.47
CA THR A 376 -14.21 20.33 -15.27
C THR A 376 -13.55 20.79 -13.98
N PRO A 377 -13.15 19.88 -13.08
CA PRO A 377 -12.38 20.24 -11.91
C PRO A 377 -11.06 20.92 -12.27
N GLU A 378 -10.60 21.81 -11.41
CA GLU A 378 -9.29 22.45 -11.57
C GLU A 378 -8.16 21.40 -11.59
N GLY A 379 -7.08 21.71 -12.31
CA GLY A 379 -5.91 20.86 -12.45
C GLY A 379 -6.11 19.73 -13.45
N ARG A 380 -5.51 18.57 -13.17
CA ARG A 380 -5.50 17.43 -14.11
C ARG A 380 -6.83 16.69 -14.23
N ALA A 381 -7.83 16.99 -13.42
CA ALA A 381 -9.14 16.35 -13.42
C ALA A 381 -9.05 14.80 -13.43
N THR A 382 -8.22 14.22 -12.56
CA THR A 382 -8.03 12.76 -12.47
C THR A 382 -9.16 12.10 -11.72
N TRP A 383 -9.60 10.93 -12.21
CA TRP A 383 -10.58 10.09 -11.51
C TRP A 383 -10.38 8.62 -11.84
N ILE A 384 -10.94 7.75 -10.99
CA ILE A 384 -10.82 6.31 -11.09
C ILE A 384 -12.21 5.69 -11.01
N GLU A 385 -12.48 4.74 -11.87
CA GLU A 385 -13.66 3.88 -11.85
C GLU A 385 -13.26 2.46 -11.47
N VAL A 386 -13.96 1.88 -10.50
CA VAL A 386 -13.78 0.50 -10.05
C VAL A 386 -15.06 -0.27 -10.20
N SER A 387 -15.04 -1.37 -10.93
CA SER A 387 -16.12 -2.37 -10.94
C SER A 387 -15.79 -3.51 -9.98
N ILE A 388 -16.56 -3.62 -8.90
CA ILE A 388 -16.35 -4.64 -7.86
C ILE A 388 -16.59 -6.04 -8.42
N LEU A 389 -17.71 -6.26 -9.12
CA LEU A 389 -18.04 -7.56 -9.72
C LEU A 389 -17.21 -7.85 -10.98
N GLY A 390 -16.91 -6.81 -11.76
CA GLY A 390 -16.03 -6.90 -12.91
C GLY A 390 -14.59 -7.25 -12.53
N GLY A 391 -14.15 -6.86 -11.33
CA GLY A 391 -12.81 -7.08 -10.86
C GLY A 391 -11.77 -6.25 -11.60
N TRP A 392 -12.14 -5.06 -12.08
CA TRP A 392 -11.28 -4.19 -12.88
C TRP A 392 -11.37 -2.72 -12.43
N LEU A 393 -10.36 -1.96 -12.84
CA LEU A 393 -10.22 -0.53 -12.61
C LEU A 393 -9.86 0.16 -13.92
N LEU A 394 -10.49 1.31 -14.19
CA LEU A 394 -10.09 2.28 -15.20
C LEU A 394 -9.69 3.59 -14.53
N ALA A 395 -8.54 4.14 -14.91
CA ALA A 395 -8.11 5.47 -14.54
C ALA A 395 -8.29 6.43 -15.71
N TYR A 396 -8.68 7.67 -15.40
CA TYR A 396 -9.02 8.69 -16.38
C TYR A 396 -8.34 10.01 -16.07
N GLU A 397 -7.96 10.71 -17.12
CA GLU A 397 -7.56 12.12 -17.07
C GLU A 397 -8.54 12.92 -17.96
N GLY A 398 -9.29 13.85 -17.33
CA GLY A 398 -10.40 14.48 -18.01
C GLY A 398 -11.44 13.47 -18.46
N THR A 399 -11.77 13.47 -19.74
CA THR A 399 -12.73 12.54 -20.35
C THR A 399 -12.08 11.25 -20.89
N GLU A 400 -10.75 11.16 -20.88
CA GLU A 400 -10.02 10.07 -21.54
C GLU A 400 -9.64 8.95 -20.56
N PRO A 401 -9.95 7.68 -20.85
CA PRO A 401 -9.40 6.55 -20.11
C PRO A 401 -7.92 6.39 -20.47
N VAL A 402 -7.07 6.33 -19.44
CA VAL A 402 -5.60 6.32 -19.64
C VAL A 402 -4.93 5.04 -19.13
N TYR A 403 -5.59 4.29 -18.27
CA TYR A 403 -5.06 3.04 -17.73
C TYR A 403 -6.16 2.04 -17.37
N ALA A 404 -5.91 0.77 -17.63
CA ALA A 404 -6.81 -0.33 -17.27
C ALA A 404 -6.05 -1.41 -16.51
N THR A 405 -6.62 -1.94 -15.41
CA THR A 405 -6.03 -3.07 -14.69
C THR A 405 -7.08 -3.92 -13.98
N LEU A 406 -6.68 -5.12 -13.55
CA LEU A 406 -7.46 -5.96 -12.64
C LEU A 406 -7.24 -5.53 -11.19
N ILE A 407 -8.29 -5.67 -10.37
CA ILE A 407 -8.25 -5.43 -8.94
C ILE A 407 -8.75 -6.65 -8.16
N SER A 408 -8.39 -6.74 -6.88
CA SER A 408 -9.05 -7.66 -5.96
C SER A 408 -9.85 -6.84 -4.93
N PRO A 409 -11.18 -6.85 -5.03
CA PRO A 409 -12.07 -6.20 -4.08
C PRO A 409 -12.21 -7.04 -2.81
N GLY A 410 -13.02 -6.56 -1.88
CA GLY A 410 -13.40 -7.26 -0.67
C GLY A 410 -13.94 -8.66 -0.91
N SER A 411 -13.54 -9.62 -0.09
CA SER A 411 -13.97 -11.02 -0.19
C SER A 411 -15.48 -11.20 0.02
N GLY A 412 -16.14 -10.26 0.70
CA GLY A 412 -17.59 -10.20 0.85
C GLY A 412 -18.35 -9.66 -0.37
N GLY A 413 -17.62 -9.22 -1.42
CA GLY A 413 -18.22 -8.70 -2.65
C GLY A 413 -18.89 -7.34 -2.46
N LEU A 414 -20.17 -7.25 -2.82
CA LEU A 414 -20.96 -6.01 -2.70
C LEU A 414 -21.44 -5.79 -1.26
N PRO A 415 -21.54 -4.53 -0.80
CA PRO A 415 -22.15 -4.21 0.49
C PRO A 415 -23.57 -4.75 0.59
N LEU A 416 -23.91 -5.34 1.73
CA LEU A 416 -25.25 -5.80 2.05
C LEU A 416 -26.06 -4.64 2.63
N PRO A 417 -27.33 -4.45 2.22
CA PRO A 417 -28.20 -3.41 2.77
C PRO A 417 -28.29 -3.51 4.31
N GLY A 418 -28.08 -2.41 5.01
CA GLY A 418 -28.15 -2.34 6.48
C GLY A 418 -27.02 -3.03 7.24
N ARG A 419 -25.97 -3.51 6.56
CA ARG A 419 -24.78 -4.09 7.20
C ARG A 419 -23.56 -3.19 6.95
N ASP A 420 -22.70 -3.07 7.97
CA ASP A 420 -21.41 -2.40 7.78
C ASP A 420 -20.55 -3.23 6.82
N PRO A 421 -20.03 -2.64 5.72
CA PRO A 421 -19.13 -3.32 4.81
C PRO A 421 -17.89 -3.92 5.48
N LEU A 422 -17.40 -3.34 6.58
CA LEU A 422 -16.29 -3.89 7.38
C LEU A 422 -16.62 -5.26 7.98
N GLU A 423 -17.83 -5.43 8.52
CA GLU A 423 -18.24 -6.69 9.11
C GLU A 423 -18.34 -7.82 8.10
N THR A 424 -18.62 -7.46 6.85
CA THR A 424 -18.82 -8.41 5.75
C THR A 424 -17.60 -8.54 4.85
N ALA A 425 -16.50 -7.83 5.13
CA ALA A 425 -15.34 -7.70 4.27
C ALA A 425 -15.71 -7.27 2.83
N ALA A 426 -16.75 -6.44 2.68
CA ALA A 426 -17.20 -5.91 1.40
C ALA A 426 -16.48 -4.60 1.06
N THR A 427 -16.26 -4.33 -0.23
CA THR A 427 -15.80 -3.03 -0.71
C THR A 427 -16.97 -2.07 -0.78
N PRO A 428 -16.91 -0.87 -0.15
CA PRO A 428 -18.01 0.09 -0.21
C PRO A 428 -18.25 0.59 -1.64
N THR A 429 -19.52 0.86 -1.98
CA THR A 429 -19.91 1.47 -3.25
C THR A 429 -20.22 2.95 -3.07
N GLY A 430 -19.99 3.75 -4.11
CA GLY A 430 -20.27 5.17 -4.08
C GLY A 430 -19.19 6.04 -4.71
N ARG A 431 -19.26 7.34 -4.41
CA ARG A 431 -18.26 8.33 -4.82
C ARG A 431 -17.42 8.70 -3.62
N PHE A 432 -16.11 8.55 -3.76
CA PHE A 432 -15.12 8.85 -2.73
C PHE A 432 -14.04 9.77 -3.30
N THR A 433 -13.17 10.24 -2.40
CA THR A 433 -12.03 11.09 -2.74
C THR A 433 -10.79 10.56 -2.03
N ILE A 434 -9.65 10.50 -2.69
CA ILE A 434 -8.38 10.15 -2.03
C ILE A 434 -8.07 11.22 -0.99
N ASN A 435 -8.00 10.84 0.28
CA ASN A 435 -7.84 11.75 1.41
C ASN A 435 -6.48 11.60 2.13
N GLY A 436 -5.66 10.66 1.71
CA GLY A 436 -4.30 10.47 2.21
C GLY A 436 -3.54 9.47 1.35
N LYS A 437 -2.24 9.71 1.18
CA LYS A 437 -1.35 8.84 0.42
C LYS A 437 -0.09 8.56 1.22
N PHE A 438 0.33 7.29 1.22
CA PHE A 438 1.50 6.81 1.97
C PHE A 438 2.29 5.87 1.06
N ALA A 439 3.58 6.15 0.87
CA ALA A 439 4.45 5.30 0.06
C ALA A 439 4.46 3.86 0.61
N THR A 440 4.50 3.72 1.94
CA THR A 440 4.19 2.47 2.63
C THR A 440 3.34 2.72 3.88
N ALA A 441 2.49 1.76 4.26
CA ALA A 441 1.69 1.81 5.48
C ALA A 441 1.49 0.40 6.06
N THR A 442 1.67 0.24 7.37
CA THR A 442 1.32 -1.03 8.03
C THR A 442 -0.18 -1.07 8.31
N MET A 443 -0.83 -2.12 7.86
CA MET A 443 -2.25 -2.37 8.07
C MET A 443 -2.46 -3.48 9.09
N VAL A 444 -3.46 -3.31 9.95
CA VAL A 444 -3.86 -4.29 10.96
C VAL A 444 -5.24 -4.80 10.61
N ALA A 445 -5.35 -6.09 10.37
CA ALA A 445 -6.60 -6.78 10.11
C ALA A 445 -7.14 -7.43 11.39
N PRO A 446 -8.40 -7.89 11.42
CA PRO A 446 -8.94 -8.65 12.55
C PRO A 446 -8.04 -9.82 12.97
N ARG A 447 -8.09 -10.18 14.26
CA ARG A 447 -7.25 -11.23 14.88
C ARG A 447 -5.75 -10.91 14.88
N GLU A 448 -5.38 -9.63 14.97
CA GLU A 448 -3.99 -9.16 15.04
C GLU A 448 -3.14 -9.50 13.80
N LEU A 449 -3.74 -9.87 12.68
CA LEU A 449 -3.02 -10.05 11.43
C LEU A 449 -2.44 -8.71 10.97
N ILE A 450 -1.17 -8.72 10.62
CA ILE A 450 -0.45 -7.54 10.15
C ILE A 450 -0.13 -7.72 8.67
N HIS A 451 -0.27 -6.63 7.91
CA HIS A 451 0.34 -6.46 6.60
C HIS A 451 1.36 -5.34 6.72
N GLY A 452 2.64 -5.72 6.86
CA GLY A 452 3.73 -4.78 7.10
C GLY A 452 4.08 -3.97 5.85
N ASP A 453 4.21 -2.65 6.02
CA ASP A 453 4.66 -1.71 4.98
C ASP A 453 4.01 -1.94 3.61
N VAL A 454 2.67 -2.01 3.58
CA VAL A 454 1.86 -2.14 2.37
C VAL A 454 2.15 -0.99 1.42
N PRO A 455 2.63 -1.26 0.19
CA PRO A 455 3.11 -0.21 -0.71
C PRO A 455 1.96 0.55 -1.39
N TRP A 456 2.23 1.82 -1.69
CA TRP A 456 1.40 2.67 -2.54
C TRP A 456 -0.03 2.84 -2.02
N THR A 457 -0.16 2.99 -0.70
CA THR A 457 -1.44 3.11 -0.01
C THR A 457 -2.09 4.47 -0.24
N GLN A 458 -3.35 4.45 -0.68
CA GLN A 458 -4.17 5.61 -0.98
C GLN A 458 -5.52 5.47 -0.28
N ASN A 459 -5.69 6.14 0.85
CA ASN A 459 -6.92 6.08 1.64
C ASN A 459 -8.03 6.89 0.96
N PHE A 460 -9.26 6.37 0.99
CA PHE A 460 -10.42 7.06 0.39
C PHE A 460 -11.65 7.12 1.31
N SER A 461 -11.79 6.20 2.27
CA SER A 461 -12.92 6.23 3.22
C SER A 461 -12.61 5.40 4.46
N GLY A 462 -12.54 6.00 5.64
CA GLY A 462 -12.25 5.29 6.89
C GLY A 462 -11.04 4.37 6.76
N PRO A 463 -11.18 3.05 7.01
CA PRO A 463 -10.08 2.11 6.92
C PRO A 463 -9.82 1.61 5.47
N TYR A 464 -10.64 2.02 4.50
CA TYR A 464 -10.52 1.54 3.11
C TYR A 464 -9.49 2.31 2.33
N ALA A 465 -8.67 1.57 1.59
CA ALA A 465 -7.64 2.09 0.72
C ALA A 465 -7.55 1.34 -0.62
N LEU A 466 -7.04 2.03 -1.63
CA LEU A 466 -6.47 1.46 -2.84
C LEU A 466 -4.98 1.30 -2.59
N HIS A 467 -4.42 0.08 -2.78
CA HIS A 467 -3.01 -0.17 -2.44
C HIS A 467 -2.43 -1.37 -3.19
N GLY A 468 -1.10 -1.44 -3.27
CA GLY A 468 -0.40 -2.61 -3.80
C GLY A 468 -0.51 -3.81 -2.85
N ALA A 469 -0.89 -4.97 -3.38
CA ALA A 469 -0.89 -6.23 -2.64
C ALA A 469 0.26 -7.12 -3.13
N TYR A 470 1.25 -7.35 -2.26
CA TYR A 470 2.42 -8.17 -2.55
C TYR A 470 2.24 -9.64 -2.13
N TRP A 471 1.16 -9.97 -1.39
CA TRP A 471 0.92 -11.29 -0.78
C TRP A 471 0.04 -12.23 -1.61
N HIS A 472 -0.44 -11.80 -2.76
CA HIS A 472 -1.19 -12.62 -3.70
C HIS A 472 -1.09 -12.08 -5.13
N ASP A 473 -1.45 -12.92 -6.09
CA ASP A 473 -1.60 -12.57 -7.50
C ASP A 473 -3.02 -12.89 -8.05
N ASP A 474 -4.02 -12.98 -7.17
CA ASP A 474 -5.42 -13.31 -7.52
C ASP A 474 -6.20 -12.10 -8.08
N PHE A 475 -5.53 -11.22 -8.85
CA PHE A 475 -6.18 -10.03 -9.39
C PHE A 475 -7.35 -10.38 -10.32
N GLY A 476 -8.44 -9.60 -10.19
CA GLY A 476 -9.73 -9.87 -10.79
C GLY A 476 -10.65 -10.75 -9.93
N GLN A 477 -10.20 -11.23 -8.76
CA GLN A 477 -10.97 -12.06 -7.84
C GLN A 477 -11.15 -11.37 -6.47
N PRO A 478 -12.29 -11.54 -5.78
CA PRO A 478 -12.48 -11.03 -4.41
C PRO A 478 -11.47 -11.65 -3.44
N LYS A 479 -10.72 -10.81 -2.70
CA LYS A 479 -9.64 -11.29 -1.83
C LYS A 479 -9.42 -10.48 -0.56
N SER A 480 -9.69 -9.16 -0.58
CA SER A 480 -9.34 -8.25 0.50
C SER A 480 -10.35 -8.25 1.65
N GLY A 481 -10.02 -7.54 2.74
CA GLY A 481 -10.96 -7.22 3.83
C GLY A 481 -11.90 -6.05 3.53
N GLY A 482 -11.94 -5.57 2.26
CA GLY A 482 -12.76 -4.44 1.81
C GLY A 482 -11.98 -3.38 1.02
N CYS A 483 -10.65 -3.35 1.13
CA CYS A 483 -9.79 -2.50 0.31
C CYS A 483 -9.84 -2.88 -1.18
N VAL A 484 -9.34 -2.01 -2.04
CA VAL A 484 -9.11 -2.29 -3.46
C VAL A 484 -7.65 -2.65 -3.65
N ASN A 485 -7.37 -3.95 -3.81
CA ASN A 485 -6.00 -4.43 -4.04
C ASN A 485 -5.66 -4.38 -5.52
N VAL A 486 -4.48 -3.87 -5.84
CA VAL A 486 -3.85 -3.91 -7.18
C VAL A 486 -2.46 -4.55 -7.08
N SER A 487 -1.84 -4.90 -8.19
CA SER A 487 -0.44 -5.33 -8.16
C SER A 487 0.46 -4.20 -7.62
N PRO A 488 1.61 -4.49 -7.03
CA PRO A 488 2.55 -3.43 -6.60
C PRO A 488 3.00 -2.54 -7.76
N ILE A 489 3.08 -3.07 -8.98
CA ILE A 489 3.41 -2.32 -10.21
C ILE A 489 2.31 -1.31 -10.52
N ASP A 490 1.05 -1.75 -10.52
CA ASP A 490 -0.10 -0.88 -10.77
C ASP A 490 -0.32 0.10 -9.61
N GLY A 491 -0.08 -0.36 -8.38
CA GLY A 491 -0.15 0.47 -7.18
C GLY A 491 0.77 1.67 -7.28
N ARG A 492 2.03 1.46 -7.71
CA ARG A 492 2.99 2.55 -7.94
C ARG A 492 2.52 3.49 -9.05
N TRP A 493 2.10 2.95 -10.19
CA TRP A 493 1.60 3.75 -11.31
C TRP A 493 0.41 4.62 -10.89
N LEU A 494 -0.58 4.04 -10.20
CA LEU A 494 -1.75 4.74 -9.69
C LEU A 494 -1.38 5.78 -8.62
N PHE A 495 -0.42 5.46 -7.76
CA PHE A 495 0.07 6.38 -6.74
C PHE A 495 0.75 7.61 -7.35
N GLU A 496 1.54 7.43 -8.39
CA GLU A 496 2.17 8.54 -9.13
C GLU A 496 1.14 9.31 -9.98
N PHE A 497 0.10 8.64 -10.48
CA PHE A 497 -0.95 9.22 -11.32
C PHE A 497 -1.92 10.11 -10.55
N THR A 498 -2.37 9.69 -9.38
CA THR A 498 -3.45 10.34 -8.60
C THR A 498 -3.01 11.63 -7.87
N GLU A 499 -4.02 12.44 -7.48
CA GLU A 499 -3.86 13.58 -6.60
C GLU A 499 -4.41 13.26 -5.18
N PRO A 500 -3.88 13.92 -4.11
CA PRO A 500 -2.75 14.86 -4.13
C PRO A 500 -1.45 14.17 -4.51
N LYS A 501 -0.51 14.92 -5.09
CA LYS A 501 0.85 14.39 -5.30
C LYS A 501 1.56 14.25 -3.96
N LEU A 502 2.37 13.20 -3.83
CA LEU A 502 3.30 13.11 -2.71
C LEU A 502 4.44 14.11 -2.94
N PRO A 503 4.66 15.10 -2.06
CA PRO A 503 5.78 16.03 -2.21
C PRO A 503 7.13 15.32 -2.16
N GLU A 504 8.13 15.88 -2.83
CA GLU A 504 9.50 15.36 -2.83
C GLU A 504 10.04 15.22 -1.39
N GLY A 505 10.63 14.08 -1.08
CA GLY A 505 11.16 13.75 0.24
C GLY A 505 10.12 13.33 1.28
N TRP A 506 8.82 13.53 1.02
CA TRP A 506 7.78 13.06 1.93
C TRP A 506 7.52 11.56 1.73
N HIS A 507 7.10 10.88 2.80
CA HIS A 507 6.68 9.49 2.74
C HIS A 507 5.15 9.35 2.79
N GLY A 508 4.49 10.31 3.38
CA GLY A 508 3.03 10.38 3.41
C GLY A 508 2.52 11.81 3.39
N VAL A 509 1.33 11.99 2.80
CA VAL A 509 0.63 13.27 2.69
C VAL A 509 -0.85 13.08 3.01
N ARG A 510 -1.43 14.04 3.73
CA ARG A 510 -2.87 14.19 3.93
C ARG A 510 -3.42 15.20 2.94
N TRP A 511 -4.55 14.89 2.30
CA TRP A 511 -5.23 15.83 1.45
C TRP A 511 -5.76 17.03 2.22
N LEU A 512 -5.55 18.22 1.64
CA LEU A 512 -6.01 19.51 2.19
C LEU A 512 -7.00 20.14 1.20
N PRO A 513 -8.33 19.97 1.39
CA PRO A 513 -9.35 20.25 0.36
C PRO A 513 -9.36 21.68 -0.19
N ARG A 514 -8.85 22.64 0.59
CA ARG A 514 -8.80 24.06 0.19
C ARG A 514 -7.50 24.48 -0.49
N LEU A 515 -6.51 23.59 -0.53
CA LEU A 515 -5.16 23.92 -1.00
C LEU A 515 -4.74 23.13 -2.22
N GLU A 516 -5.37 21.98 -2.46
CA GLU A 516 -4.92 21.06 -3.51
C GLU A 516 -6.08 20.21 -4.05
N PRO A 517 -6.03 19.82 -5.35
CA PRO A 517 -6.97 18.86 -5.90
C PRO A 517 -6.82 17.48 -5.30
N SER A 518 -7.84 16.64 -5.49
CA SER A 518 -7.73 15.21 -5.23
C SER A 518 -8.48 14.40 -6.29
N THR A 519 -8.02 13.15 -6.45
CA THR A 519 -8.63 12.19 -7.39
C THR A 519 -9.95 11.65 -6.83
N THR A 520 -11.00 11.71 -7.66
CA THR A 520 -12.28 11.06 -7.34
C THR A 520 -12.24 9.58 -7.66
N LEU A 521 -12.74 8.75 -6.72
CA LEU A 521 -12.97 7.32 -6.92
C LEU A 521 -14.48 7.04 -7.03
N LEU A 522 -14.87 6.32 -8.08
CA LEU A 522 -16.22 5.81 -8.27
C LEU A 522 -16.18 4.28 -8.15
N LEU A 523 -16.71 3.75 -7.05
CA LEU A 523 -16.79 2.31 -6.82
C LEU A 523 -18.23 1.86 -7.09
N ARG A 524 -18.39 0.99 -8.06
CA ARG A 524 -19.70 0.47 -8.49
C ARG A 524 -19.76 -1.06 -8.47
N ARG A 525 -20.97 -1.54 -8.63
CA ARG A 525 -21.28 -2.98 -8.77
C ARG A 525 -20.42 -3.70 -9.81
#